data_b32d1e34e459b56db0a5d589976f5794
#
_entry.id   b32d1e34e459b56db0a5d589976f5794
#
_cell.length_a   1.000
_cell.length_b   1.000
_cell.length_c   1.000
_cell.angle_alpha   90.00
_cell.angle_beta   90.00
_cell.angle_gamma   90.00
#
_symmetry.space_group_name_H-M   'P 1'
#
loop_
_entity.id
_entity.type
_entity.pdbx_description
1 polymer ?
#
loop_
_entity_poly.entity_id
_entity_poly.type
_entity_poly.pdbx_seq_one_letter_code
_entity_poly.pdbx_strand_id
1 'polypeptide(L)'
;MLTINNAVKIFSQGTPNEHKALSGLNLHLERGEFVTVVGSNGAGKSTMFNAICGNFLLNSGSIFVDGQNITYMKEHKRAGFIGRVFQDPMKGTAPNLTIEENLALAYSRQKTGPFGAAVNKKNRDMFKEALSEFNMGLEDRMQTKVGLLSGGQRQVVTLLMCTLVTPKLLLLDEHTAALDPATAEKVMEITER
;
A
#
# COMPACT_ATOMS: atom_id res chain seq x y z
N MET A 1 -14.86 -3.47 -9.91
CA MET A 1 -14.24 -3.54 -8.57
C MET A 1 -13.91 -2.15 -8.03
N LEU A 2 -13.06 -1.34 -8.66
CA LEU A 2 -12.87 0.09 -8.34
C LEU A 2 -13.61 0.96 -9.34
N THR A 3 -14.37 1.96 -8.89
CA THR A 3 -15.00 2.96 -9.75
C THR A 3 -14.76 4.36 -9.18
N ILE A 4 -14.20 5.24 -9.99
CA ILE A 4 -14.03 6.66 -9.69
C ILE A 4 -14.88 7.44 -10.68
N ASN A 5 -15.78 8.28 -10.18
CA ASN A 5 -16.67 9.08 -10.99
C ASN A 5 -16.39 10.56 -10.81
N ASN A 6 -15.97 11.20 -11.88
CA ASN A 6 -15.80 12.65 -12.01
C ASN A 6 -15.03 13.29 -10.82
N ALA A 7 -13.94 12.63 -10.39
CA ALA A 7 -13.18 13.05 -9.20
C ALA A 7 -12.42 14.35 -9.47
N VAL A 8 -12.65 15.34 -8.62
CA VAL A 8 -11.98 16.64 -8.64
C VAL A 8 -11.25 16.87 -7.33
N LYS A 9 -9.98 17.27 -7.43
CA LYS A 9 -9.17 17.71 -6.28
C LYS A 9 -8.45 19.00 -6.60
N ILE A 10 -8.69 20.00 -5.76
CA ILE A 10 -8.05 21.32 -5.82
C ILE A 10 -7.33 21.53 -4.50
N PHE A 11 -6.04 21.81 -4.55
CA PHE A 11 -5.24 22.19 -3.40
C PHE A 11 -5.14 23.70 -3.31
N SER A 12 -5.04 24.26 -2.10
CA SER A 12 -4.89 25.69 -1.84
C SER A 12 -5.97 26.56 -2.52
N GLN A 13 -7.20 26.05 -2.58
CA GLN A 13 -8.32 26.70 -3.27
C GLN A 13 -8.52 28.13 -2.78
N GLY A 14 -8.71 29.08 -3.71
CA GLY A 14 -8.91 30.49 -3.42
C GLY A 14 -7.62 31.25 -3.05
N THR A 15 -6.44 30.65 -3.23
CA THR A 15 -5.15 31.30 -3.01
C THR A 15 -4.33 31.41 -4.31
N PRO A 16 -3.28 32.28 -4.36
CA PRO A 16 -2.37 32.32 -5.52
C PRO A 16 -1.70 31.00 -5.87
N ASN A 17 -1.64 30.06 -4.94
CA ASN A 17 -1.05 28.74 -5.12
C ASN A 17 -2.12 27.66 -5.40
N GLU A 18 -3.29 28.05 -5.88
CA GLU A 18 -4.34 27.11 -6.25
C GLU A 18 -3.85 26.16 -7.36
N HIS A 19 -4.00 24.86 -7.11
CA HIS A 19 -3.61 23.83 -8.06
C HIS A 19 -4.69 22.75 -8.16
N LYS A 20 -5.26 22.59 -9.36
CA LYS A 20 -6.23 21.55 -9.67
C LYS A 20 -5.50 20.28 -10.08
N ALA A 21 -5.32 19.36 -9.13
CA ALA A 21 -4.55 18.14 -9.31
C ALA A 21 -5.36 16.99 -9.94
N LEU A 22 -6.69 16.95 -9.75
CA LEU A 22 -7.60 16.06 -10.45
C LEU A 22 -8.71 16.90 -11.08
N SER A 23 -8.98 16.67 -12.38
CA SER A 23 -9.88 17.51 -13.20
C SER A 23 -11.04 16.68 -13.77
N GLY A 24 -11.81 16.01 -12.91
CA GLY A 24 -12.93 15.17 -13.36
C GLY A 24 -12.45 13.78 -13.77
N LEU A 25 -11.55 13.19 -13.00
CA LEU A 25 -11.02 11.83 -13.26
C LEU A 25 -12.15 10.81 -13.21
N ASN A 26 -12.22 9.99 -14.25
CA ASN A 26 -13.06 8.80 -14.33
C ASN A 26 -12.16 7.59 -14.52
N LEU A 27 -12.37 6.53 -13.71
CA LEU A 27 -11.64 5.28 -13.80
C LEU A 27 -12.57 4.14 -13.40
N HIS A 28 -12.53 3.07 -14.16
CA HIS A 28 -13.21 1.83 -13.82
C HIS A 28 -12.24 0.67 -13.96
N LEU A 29 -12.22 -0.22 -12.95
CA LEU A 29 -11.39 -1.42 -12.90
C LEU A 29 -12.26 -2.60 -12.51
N GLU A 30 -12.15 -3.68 -13.24
CA GLU A 30 -12.78 -4.94 -12.90
C GLU A 30 -11.95 -5.74 -11.87
N ARG A 31 -12.53 -6.78 -11.31
CA ARG A 31 -11.82 -7.64 -10.36
C ARG A 31 -10.78 -8.50 -11.10
N GLY A 32 -9.57 -8.58 -10.56
CA GLY A 32 -8.43 -9.29 -11.16
C GLY A 32 -7.76 -8.53 -12.30
N GLU A 33 -8.13 -7.28 -12.54
CA GLU A 33 -7.51 -6.46 -13.57
C GLU A 33 -6.23 -5.81 -13.05
N PHE A 34 -5.17 -5.87 -13.86
CA PHE A 34 -3.90 -5.18 -13.62
C PHE A 34 -3.82 -3.96 -14.55
N VAL A 35 -3.69 -2.77 -13.97
CA VAL A 35 -3.68 -1.51 -14.71
C VAL A 35 -2.46 -0.68 -14.37
N THR A 36 -1.74 -0.25 -15.41
CA THR A 36 -0.60 0.67 -15.28
C THR A 36 -1.04 2.12 -15.52
N VAL A 37 -0.72 2.99 -14.57
CA VAL A 37 -0.97 4.43 -14.66
C VAL A 37 0.29 5.14 -15.12
N VAL A 38 0.28 5.67 -16.34
CA VAL A 38 1.40 6.38 -16.96
C VAL A 38 1.12 7.88 -17.05
N GLY A 39 2.13 8.71 -16.85
CA GLY A 39 2.03 10.16 -16.96
C GLY A 39 3.28 10.85 -16.41
N SER A 40 3.51 12.11 -16.82
CA SER A 40 4.61 12.94 -16.36
C SER A 40 4.56 13.23 -14.86
N ASN A 41 5.64 13.77 -14.30
CA ASN A 41 5.63 14.28 -12.93
C ASN A 41 4.61 15.44 -12.82
N GLY A 42 3.80 15.42 -11.76
CA GLY A 42 2.71 16.37 -11.60
C GLY A 42 1.39 16.00 -12.31
N ALA A 43 1.32 14.94 -13.10
CA ALA A 43 0.09 14.52 -13.79
C ALA A 43 -1.04 14.02 -12.87
N GLY A 44 -0.85 14.03 -11.55
CA GLY A 44 -1.90 13.65 -10.60
C GLY A 44 -1.90 12.18 -10.18
N LYS A 45 -0.94 11.35 -10.61
CA LYS A 45 -0.85 9.92 -10.26
C LYS A 45 -0.89 9.68 -8.75
N SER A 46 0.04 10.28 -8.01
CA SER A 46 0.08 10.15 -6.54
C SER A 46 -1.12 10.81 -5.87
N THR A 47 -1.70 11.85 -6.48
CA THR A 47 -2.95 12.47 -6.00
C THR A 47 -4.12 11.50 -6.12
N MET A 48 -4.23 10.77 -7.22
CA MET A 48 -5.24 9.73 -7.40
C MET A 48 -5.07 8.61 -6.35
N PHE A 49 -3.86 8.10 -6.14
CA PHE A 49 -3.59 7.08 -5.12
C PHE A 49 -3.95 7.58 -3.71
N ASN A 50 -3.55 8.82 -3.38
CA ASN A 50 -3.90 9.45 -2.11
C ASN A 50 -5.42 9.61 -1.93
N ALA A 51 -6.16 9.96 -3.00
CA ALA A 51 -7.62 10.06 -2.97
C ALA A 51 -8.26 8.69 -2.71
N ILE A 52 -7.78 7.62 -3.36
CA ILE A 52 -8.27 6.25 -3.17
C ILE A 52 -7.98 5.80 -1.72
N CYS A 53 -6.79 6.07 -1.19
CA CYS A 53 -6.42 5.72 0.19
C CYS A 53 -7.15 6.56 1.25
N GLY A 54 -7.65 7.75 0.90
CA GLY A 54 -8.38 8.63 1.83
C GLY A 54 -7.50 9.55 2.64
N ASN A 55 -6.28 9.86 2.16
CA ASN A 55 -5.37 10.82 2.77
C ASN A 55 -5.95 12.26 2.78
N PHE A 56 -6.92 12.50 1.89
CA PHE A 56 -7.73 13.72 1.83
C PHE A 56 -9.08 13.44 1.18
N LEU A 57 -10.02 14.35 1.33
CA LEU A 57 -11.32 14.29 0.66
C LEU A 57 -11.25 14.98 -0.71
N LEU A 58 -12.05 14.47 -1.66
CA LEU A 58 -12.28 15.11 -2.95
C LEU A 58 -13.05 16.43 -2.77
N ASN A 59 -12.89 17.40 -3.70
CA ASN A 59 -13.75 18.57 -3.80
C ASN A 59 -15.10 18.19 -4.43
N SER A 60 -15.11 17.28 -5.40
CA SER A 60 -16.32 16.68 -5.96
C SER A 60 -16.02 15.32 -6.58
N GLY A 61 -17.08 14.57 -6.94
CA GLY A 61 -16.99 13.22 -7.46
C GLY A 61 -17.12 12.16 -6.37
N SER A 62 -16.93 10.89 -6.76
CA SER A 62 -17.11 9.76 -5.85
C SER A 62 -16.16 8.60 -6.16
N ILE A 63 -15.88 7.80 -5.13
CA ILE A 63 -15.02 6.60 -5.22
C ILE A 63 -15.78 5.42 -4.61
N PHE A 64 -15.83 4.31 -5.34
CA PHE A 64 -16.44 3.06 -4.91
C PHE A 64 -15.44 1.91 -5.01
N VAL A 65 -15.47 1.01 -4.03
CA VAL A 65 -14.74 -0.26 -4.05
C VAL A 65 -15.75 -1.37 -3.76
N ASP A 66 -15.86 -2.36 -4.63
CA ASP A 66 -16.87 -3.43 -4.57
C ASP A 66 -18.30 -2.90 -4.34
N GLY A 67 -18.67 -1.84 -5.03
CA GLY A 67 -19.99 -1.20 -4.90
C GLY A 67 -20.18 -0.35 -3.63
N GLN A 68 -19.25 -0.44 -2.67
CA GLN A 68 -19.28 0.39 -1.47
C GLN A 68 -18.75 1.79 -1.75
N ASN A 69 -19.53 2.82 -1.45
CA ASN A 69 -19.05 4.20 -1.52
C ASN A 69 -18.07 4.47 -0.39
N ILE A 70 -16.82 4.81 -0.76
CA ILE A 70 -15.74 5.11 0.18
C ILE A 70 -15.34 6.58 0.18
N THR A 71 -16.01 7.43 -0.58
CA THR A 71 -15.64 8.85 -0.81
C THR A 71 -15.31 9.60 0.49
N TYR A 72 -16.13 9.40 1.53
CA TYR A 72 -15.95 10.04 2.83
C TYR A 72 -15.43 9.09 3.92
N MET A 73 -15.05 7.87 3.55
CA MET A 73 -14.51 6.89 4.50
C MET A 73 -13.11 7.31 4.96
N LYS A 74 -12.86 7.26 6.26
CA LYS A 74 -11.54 7.60 6.86
C LYS A 74 -10.46 6.61 6.41
N GLU A 75 -9.23 7.08 6.25
CA GLU A 75 -8.05 6.31 5.80
C GLU A 75 -7.89 4.96 6.54
N HIS A 76 -7.93 4.96 7.87
CA HIS A 76 -7.75 3.74 8.68
C HIS A 76 -8.80 2.65 8.39
N LYS A 77 -10.02 3.03 7.97
CA LYS A 77 -11.06 2.07 7.57
C LYS A 77 -10.79 1.51 6.18
N ARG A 78 -10.28 2.35 5.25
CA ARG A 78 -9.88 1.90 3.91
C ARG A 78 -8.65 0.99 3.95
N ALA A 79 -7.71 1.22 4.86
CA ALA A 79 -6.53 0.38 5.07
C ALA A 79 -6.87 -1.08 5.42
N GLY A 80 -8.09 -1.38 5.84
CA GLY A 80 -8.55 -2.76 6.07
C GLY A 80 -8.73 -3.58 4.79
N PHE A 81 -8.87 -2.95 3.62
CA PHE A 81 -9.12 -3.63 2.34
C PHE A 81 -8.36 -3.03 1.14
N ILE A 82 -7.65 -1.94 1.32
CA ILE A 82 -6.73 -1.34 0.33
C ILE A 82 -5.30 -1.50 0.84
N GLY A 83 -4.47 -2.20 0.07
CA GLY A 83 -3.03 -2.24 0.26
C GLY A 83 -2.36 -1.12 -0.53
N ARG A 84 -1.34 -0.49 0.04
CA ARG A 84 -0.51 0.47 -0.68
C ARG A 84 0.97 0.24 -0.40
N VAL A 85 1.74 0.06 -1.46
CA VAL A 85 3.20 0.09 -1.44
C VAL A 85 3.64 1.47 -1.90
N PHE A 86 4.42 2.14 -1.06
CA PHE A 86 4.91 3.51 -1.33
C PHE A 86 6.23 3.46 -2.11
N GLN A 87 6.51 4.50 -2.87
CA GLN A 87 7.81 4.72 -3.52
C GLN A 87 8.95 4.74 -2.49
N ASP A 88 8.73 5.41 -1.35
CA ASP A 88 9.64 5.39 -0.19
C ASP A 88 9.18 4.32 0.80
N PRO A 89 9.91 3.20 0.94
CA PRO A 89 9.51 2.12 1.83
C PRO A 89 9.51 2.50 3.32
N MET A 90 10.13 3.62 3.70
CA MET A 90 10.06 4.15 5.07
C MET A 90 8.63 4.57 5.45
N LYS A 91 7.84 5.04 4.48
CA LYS A 91 6.46 5.48 4.72
C LYS A 91 5.48 4.33 4.98
N GLY A 92 5.84 3.12 4.56
CA GLY A 92 5.02 1.92 4.73
C GLY A 92 5.32 1.14 6.01
N THR A 93 6.38 1.49 6.76
CA THR A 93 6.89 0.72 7.88
C THR A 93 7.05 1.56 9.15
N ALA A 94 7.13 0.88 10.30
CA ALA A 94 7.56 1.47 11.57
C ALA A 94 9.05 1.14 11.80
N PRO A 95 10.00 2.06 11.49
CA PRO A 95 11.42 1.75 11.41
C PRO A 95 12.05 1.35 12.75
N ASN A 96 11.47 1.75 13.87
CA ASN A 96 11.93 1.41 15.21
C ASN A 96 11.43 0.04 15.69
N LEU A 97 10.46 -0.53 15.02
CA LEU A 97 9.94 -1.88 15.27
C LEU A 97 10.74 -2.92 14.49
N THR A 98 10.72 -4.16 14.97
CA THR A 98 11.35 -5.31 14.31
C THR A 98 10.55 -5.72 13.06
N ILE A 99 11.13 -6.59 12.23
CA ILE A 99 10.42 -7.19 11.08
C ILE A 99 9.16 -7.91 11.57
N GLU A 100 9.28 -8.76 12.59
CA GLU A 100 8.15 -9.48 13.17
C GLU A 100 7.03 -8.55 13.65
N GLU A 101 7.38 -7.47 14.36
CA GLU A 101 6.40 -6.50 14.86
C GLU A 101 5.71 -5.73 13.73
N ASN A 102 6.42 -5.36 12.66
CA ASN A 102 5.84 -4.73 11.50
C ASN A 102 4.85 -5.65 10.79
N LEU A 103 5.23 -6.93 10.57
CA LEU A 103 4.35 -7.93 9.96
C LEU A 103 3.13 -8.23 10.84
N ALA A 104 3.32 -8.33 12.16
CA ALA A 104 2.23 -8.52 13.11
C ALA A 104 1.25 -7.32 13.11
N LEU A 105 1.78 -6.10 13.01
CA LEU A 105 0.97 -4.88 12.91
C LEU A 105 0.11 -4.91 11.64
N ALA A 106 0.69 -5.26 10.50
CA ALA A 106 -0.02 -5.39 9.24
C ALA A 106 -1.08 -6.50 9.29
N TYR A 107 -0.75 -7.65 9.85
CA TYR A 107 -1.63 -8.80 9.96
C TYR A 107 -2.83 -8.54 10.88
N SER A 108 -2.67 -7.70 11.90
CA SER A 108 -3.72 -7.34 12.85
C SER A 108 -4.78 -6.40 12.29
N ARG A 109 -4.57 -5.77 11.12
CA ARG A 109 -5.49 -4.76 10.54
C ARG A 109 -6.93 -5.23 10.35
N GLN A 110 -7.13 -6.52 10.12
CA GLN A 110 -8.45 -7.12 9.93
C GLN A 110 -8.97 -7.86 11.17
N LYS A 111 -8.19 -7.91 12.25
CA LYS A 111 -8.57 -8.66 13.46
C LYS A 111 -8.93 -7.70 14.58
N THR A 112 -10.08 -7.95 15.20
CA THR A 112 -10.47 -7.32 16.47
C THR A 112 -9.77 -8.07 17.61
N GLY A 113 -8.71 -7.47 18.20
CA GLY A 113 -8.01 -8.08 19.32
C GLY A 113 -6.79 -7.26 19.73
N PRO A 114 -6.19 -7.52 20.90
CA PRO A 114 -4.98 -6.84 21.32
C PRO A 114 -3.81 -7.18 20.38
N PHE A 115 -2.99 -6.17 20.07
CA PHE A 115 -1.81 -6.29 19.18
C PHE A 115 -0.87 -7.44 19.57
N GLY A 116 -0.67 -7.68 20.88
CA GLY A 116 0.17 -8.77 21.38
C GLY A 116 -0.28 -10.17 20.95
N ALA A 117 -1.56 -10.35 20.60
CA ALA A 117 -2.06 -11.62 20.08
C ALA A 117 -1.59 -11.91 18.62
N ALA A 118 -1.11 -10.89 17.91
CA ALA A 118 -0.57 -11.05 16.56
C ALA A 118 0.89 -11.55 16.57
N VAL A 119 1.62 -11.37 17.67
CA VAL A 119 2.99 -11.89 17.87
C VAL A 119 2.90 -13.22 18.64
N ASN A 120 2.72 -14.32 17.93
CA ASN A 120 2.69 -15.66 18.51
C ASN A 120 3.45 -16.65 17.59
N LYS A 121 3.76 -17.86 18.12
CA LYS A 121 4.57 -18.84 17.39
C LYS A 121 4.00 -19.17 16.01
N LYS A 122 2.68 -19.40 15.90
CA LYS A 122 2.01 -19.75 14.63
C LYS A 122 2.18 -18.62 13.58
N ASN A 123 1.97 -17.38 13.98
CA ASN A 123 2.11 -16.24 13.08
C ASN A 123 3.58 -16.01 12.71
N ARG A 124 4.51 -16.22 13.66
CA ARG A 124 5.95 -16.14 13.40
C ARG A 124 6.39 -17.13 12.34
N ASP A 125 5.94 -18.39 12.43
CA ASP A 125 6.29 -19.43 11.46
C ASP A 125 5.74 -19.06 10.06
N MET A 126 4.51 -18.56 9.98
CA MET A 126 3.92 -18.06 8.73
C MET A 126 4.69 -16.87 8.16
N PHE A 127 5.12 -15.91 9.00
CA PHE A 127 5.91 -14.76 8.53
C PHE A 127 7.28 -15.19 8.01
N LYS A 128 7.94 -16.17 8.66
CA LYS A 128 9.21 -16.73 8.20
C LYS A 128 9.06 -17.39 6.83
N GLU A 129 8.04 -18.23 6.67
CA GLU A 129 7.75 -18.89 5.40
C GLU A 129 7.56 -17.86 4.27
N ALA A 130 6.72 -16.86 4.48
CA ALA A 130 6.48 -15.82 3.50
C ALA A 130 7.74 -14.97 3.18
N LEU A 131 8.61 -14.70 4.16
CA LEU A 131 9.88 -13.99 3.94
C LEU A 131 10.88 -14.85 3.17
N SER A 132 10.91 -16.16 3.41
CA SER A 132 11.85 -17.09 2.76
C SER A 132 11.68 -17.16 1.24
N GLU A 133 10.46 -16.87 0.74
CA GLU A 133 10.18 -16.84 -0.70
C GLU A 133 11.05 -15.80 -1.46
N PHE A 134 11.51 -14.76 -0.76
CA PHE A 134 12.33 -13.70 -1.37
C PHE A 134 13.84 -14.00 -1.39
N ASN A 135 14.30 -15.06 -0.71
CA ASN A 135 15.71 -15.48 -0.65
C ASN A 135 16.69 -14.37 -0.21
N MET A 136 16.27 -13.53 0.75
CA MET A 136 17.07 -12.40 1.28
C MET A 136 17.60 -12.61 2.70
N GLY A 137 17.36 -13.80 3.30
CA GLY A 137 17.75 -14.13 4.67
C GLY A 137 17.02 -13.31 5.74
N LEU A 138 15.86 -12.74 5.40
CA LEU A 138 15.05 -11.94 6.32
C LEU A 138 14.31 -12.81 7.34
N GLU A 139 14.00 -14.05 6.97
CA GLU A 139 13.37 -15.07 7.80
C GLU A 139 14.18 -15.41 9.06
N ASP A 140 15.52 -15.28 9.00
CA ASP A 140 16.42 -15.50 10.13
C ASP A 140 16.69 -14.22 10.95
N ARG A 141 16.22 -13.08 10.46
CA ARG A 141 16.46 -11.74 11.04
C ARG A 141 15.21 -11.07 11.56
N MET A 142 14.20 -11.83 11.95
CA MET A 142 12.88 -11.35 12.39
C MET A 142 12.94 -10.31 13.52
N GLN A 143 13.98 -10.35 14.37
CA GLN A 143 14.19 -9.41 15.47
C GLN A 143 15.00 -8.17 15.08
N THR A 144 15.43 -8.07 13.81
CA THR A 144 16.12 -6.87 13.31
C THR A 144 15.11 -5.75 13.12
N LYS A 145 15.46 -4.53 13.58
CA LYS A 145 14.64 -3.34 13.34
C LYS A 145 14.60 -3.02 11.84
N VAL A 146 13.43 -2.69 11.33
CA VAL A 146 13.23 -2.42 9.90
C VAL A 146 14.06 -1.21 9.43
N GLY A 147 14.30 -0.23 10.30
CA GLY A 147 15.16 0.91 10.02
C GLY A 147 16.62 0.55 9.68
N LEU A 148 17.11 -0.63 10.10
CA LEU A 148 18.47 -1.12 9.82
C LEU A 148 18.57 -1.94 8.52
N LEU A 149 17.47 -2.18 7.83
CA LEU A 149 17.43 -2.93 6.57
C LEU A 149 17.89 -2.06 5.40
N SER A 150 18.42 -2.70 4.35
CA SER A 150 18.65 -2.03 3.06
C SER A 150 17.32 -1.57 2.44
N GLY A 151 17.38 -0.69 1.44
CA GLY A 151 16.19 -0.22 0.72
C GLY A 151 15.38 -1.39 0.13
N GLY A 152 16.04 -2.32 -0.57
CA GLY A 152 15.40 -3.50 -1.15
C GLY A 152 14.78 -4.43 -0.10
N GLN A 153 15.53 -4.74 0.98
CA GLN A 153 15.01 -5.56 2.08
C GLN A 153 13.77 -4.93 2.73
N ARG A 154 13.75 -3.61 2.92
CA ARG A 154 12.62 -2.88 3.47
C ARG A 154 11.43 -2.88 2.51
N GLN A 155 11.68 -2.79 1.21
CA GLN A 155 10.65 -2.87 0.17
C GLN A 155 9.92 -4.22 0.22
N VAL A 156 10.68 -5.33 0.35
CA VAL A 156 10.11 -6.68 0.52
C VAL A 156 9.25 -6.76 1.76
N VAL A 157 9.72 -6.25 2.91
CA VAL A 157 8.90 -6.21 4.15
C VAL A 157 7.63 -5.41 3.92
N THR A 158 7.70 -4.24 3.25
CA THR A 158 6.54 -3.39 2.96
C THR A 158 5.54 -4.11 2.06
N LEU A 159 6.02 -4.78 1.01
CA LEU A 159 5.16 -5.57 0.13
C LEU A 159 4.45 -6.68 0.91
N LEU A 160 5.21 -7.44 1.68
CA LEU A 160 4.63 -8.51 2.49
C LEU A 160 3.59 -7.98 3.49
N MET A 161 3.85 -6.84 4.13
CA MET A 161 2.86 -6.16 4.98
C MET A 161 1.55 -5.82 4.24
N CYS A 162 1.61 -5.55 2.95
CA CYS A 162 0.44 -5.24 2.13
C CYS A 162 -0.30 -6.50 1.66
N THR A 163 0.39 -7.63 1.51
CA THR A 163 -0.13 -8.87 0.88
C THR A 163 -0.42 -10.00 1.86
N LEU A 164 0.15 -9.99 3.09
CA LEU A 164 -0.14 -10.98 4.15
C LEU A 164 -1.63 -11.21 4.40
N VAL A 165 -2.41 -10.17 4.24
CA VAL A 165 -3.87 -10.25 4.20
C VAL A 165 -4.27 -9.69 2.85
N THR A 166 -4.77 -10.56 1.97
CA THR A 166 -5.12 -10.21 0.59
C THR A 166 -6.03 -8.98 0.55
N PRO A 167 -5.53 -7.84 0.02
CA PRO A 167 -6.35 -6.65 -0.11
C PRO A 167 -7.35 -6.80 -1.27
N LYS A 168 -8.45 -6.07 -1.23
CA LYS A 168 -9.36 -5.98 -2.38
C LYS A 168 -8.74 -5.19 -3.53
N LEU A 169 -7.95 -4.18 -3.21
CA LEU A 169 -7.24 -3.32 -4.15
C LEU A 169 -5.81 -3.12 -3.66
N LEU A 170 -4.84 -3.39 -4.52
CA LEU A 170 -3.41 -3.12 -4.27
C LEU A 170 -2.95 -1.95 -5.14
N LEU A 171 -2.38 -0.93 -4.52
CA LEU A 171 -1.80 0.23 -5.17
C LEU A 171 -0.28 0.17 -5.07
N LEU A 172 0.40 0.16 -6.21
CA LEU A 172 1.85 0.05 -6.31
C LEU A 172 2.42 1.35 -6.88
N ASP A 173 3.16 2.12 -6.05
CA ASP A 173 3.73 3.41 -6.41
C ASP A 173 5.24 3.27 -6.60
N GLU A 174 5.72 3.07 -7.85
CA GLU A 174 7.15 2.89 -8.21
C GLU A 174 7.90 1.86 -7.33
N HIS A 175 7.24 0.81 -6.94
CA HIS A 175 7.65 -0.15 -5.90
C HIS A 175 8.89 -0.99 -6.24
N THR A 176 9.36 -0.99 -7.49
CA THR A 176 10.55 -1.74 -7.93
C THR A 176 11.77 -0.85 -8.14
N ALA A 177 11.63 0.47 -8.09
CA ALA A 177 12.70 1.41 -8.42
C ALA A 177 13.96 1.30 -7.54
N ALA A 178 13.82 0.80 -6.31
CA ALA A 178 14.92 0.63 -5.35
C ALA A 178 15.44 -0.82 -5.26
N LEU A 179 14.96 -1.73 -6.13
CA LEU A 179 15.30 -3.16 -6.12
C LEU A 179 16.35 -3.47 -7.17
N ASP A 180 17.18 -4.46 -6.89
CA ASP A 180 17.99 -5.12 -7.93
C ASP A 180 17.06 -5.94 -8.86
N PRO A 181 17.51 -6.24 -10.09
CA PRO A 181 16.66 -6.87 -11.11
C PRO A 181 16.01 -8.20 -10.66
N ALA A 182 16.77 -9.05 -9.97
CA ALA A 182 16.26 -10.37 -9.54
C ALA A 182 15.19 -10.23 -8.46
N THR A 183 15.39 -9.32 -7.51
CA THR A 183 14.37 -9.02 -6.47
C THR A 183 13.16 -8.32 -7.07
N ALA A 184 13.35 -7.44 -8.06
CA ALA A 184 12.23 -6.78 -8.76
C ALA A 184 11.35 -7.79 -9.50
N GLU A 185 11.95 -8.77 -10.20
CA GLU A 185 11.23 -9.85 -10.88
C GLU A 185 10.41 -10.68 -9.89
N LYS A 186 11.00 -11.05 -8.75
CA LYS A 186 10.31 -11.81 -7.70
C LYS A 186 9.15 -11.03 -7.08
N VAL A 187 9.34 -9.74 -6.85
CA VAL A 187 8.29 -8.84 -6.35
C VAL A 187 7.13 -8.76 -7.34
N MET A 188 7.41 -8.64 -8.64
CA MET A 188 6.39 -8.63 -9.68
C MET A 188 5.62 -9.95 -9.72
N GLU A 189 6.31 -11.10 -9.68
CA GLU A 189 5.66 -12.43 -9.64
C GLU A 189 4.68 -12.57 -8.46
N ILE A 190 5.06 -12.07 -7.27
CA ILE A 190 4.21 -12.16 -6.07
C ILE A 190 3.01 -11.20 -6.17
N THR A 191 3.16 -10.06 -6.84
CA THR A 191 2.07 -9.07 -7.00
C THR A 191 1.07 -9.45 -8.11
N GLU A 192 1.42 -10.35 -9.02
CA GLU A 192 0.54 -10.86 -10.07
C GLU A 192 -0.34 -12.04 -9.63
N ARG A 193 -0.02 -12.69 -8.51
CA ARG A 193 -0.82 -13.77 -7.88
C ARG A 193 -2.00 -13.21 -7.07
#